data_5302646e5ff979b39224ec90165f0d2a
#
_entry.id   5302646e5ff979b39224ec90165f0d2a
#
_cell.length_a   1.000
_cell.length_b   1.000
_cell.length_c   1.000
_cell.angle_alpha   90.00
_cell.angle_beta   90.00
_cell.angle_gamma   90.00
#
_symmetry.space_group_name_H-M   'P 1'
#
loop_
_entity.id
_entity.type
_entity.pdbx_description
1 polymer ?
#
loop_
_entity_poly.entity_id
_entity_poly.type
_entity_poly.pdbx_seq_one_letter_code
_entity_poly.pdbx_strand_id
1 'polypeptide(L)'
;MTIKPYTQYSESEILPLYESVGWVFYCKHPDIVAQAYVNSLCILAAYEGDHLVGLIRCVGDGHTILFIQDLLVYPEYQRKGIGTALMKAVLEKYSHVYQIELATDNTEKTIAFYQSFGFHNLSDIGCCGFMKNGTV
;
A
#
# COMPACT_ATOMS: atom_id res chain seq x y z
N MET A 1 -17.48 1.91 -7.74
CA MET A 1 -16.06 1.71 -7.45
C MET A 1 -15.68 0.27 -7.79
N THR A 2 -14.59 0.10 -8.52
CA THR A 2 -14.10 -1.21 -8.96
C THR A 2 -12.67 -1.39 -8.47
N ILE A 3 -12.36 -2.58 -7.92
CA ILE A 3 -11.00 -2.95 -7.53
C ILE A 3 -10.53 -4.06 -8.46
N LYS A 4 -9.36 -3.88 -9.06
CA LYS A 4 -8.79 -4.85 -9.99
C LYS A 4 -7.26 -4.84 -9.94
N PRO A 5 -6.59 -5.94 -10.37
CA PRO A 5 -5.13 -5.94 -10.46
C PRO A 5 -4.62 -4.82 -11.36
N TYR A 6 -3.53 -4.18 -10.93
CA TYR A 6 -2.85 -3.14 -11.69
C TYR A 6 -1.60 -3.77 -12.32
N THR A 7 -1.69 -4.08 -13.62
CA THR A 7 -0.70 -4.91 -14.30
C THR A 7 0.17 -4.15 -15.30
N GLN A 8 -0.23 -2.95 -15.70
CA GLN A 8 0.53 -2.12 -16.63
C GLN A 8 0.85 -0.77 -15.99
N TYR A 9 2.11 -0.59 -15.60
CA TYR A 9 2.54 0.66 -15.00
C TYR A 9 2.40 1.83 -15.98
N SER A 10 1.74 2.87 -15.54
CA SER A 10 1.62 4.14 -16.26
C SER A 10 2.09 5.26 -15.34
N GLU A 11 3.21 5.88 -15.68
CA GLU A 11 3.79 6.97 -14.89
C GLU A 11 2.79 8.12 -14.74
N SER A 12 2.10 8.49 -15.82
CA SER A 12 1.14 9.59 -15.81
C SER A 12 -0.09 9.30 -14.93
N GLU A 13 -0.39 8.05 -14.66
CA GLU A 13 -1.49 7.65 -13.78
C GLU A 13 -1.02 7.51 -12.32
N ILE A 14 0.18 7.00 -12.11
CA ILE A 14 0.68 6.64 -10.78
C ILE A 14 1.33 7.81 -10.04
N LEU A 15 2.21 8.57 -10.70
CA LEU A 15 2.93 9.64 -10.00
C LEU A 15 2.00 10.73 -9.44
N PRO A 16 0.92 11.15 -10.13
CA PRO A 16 -0.01 12.10 -9.53
C PRO A 16 -0.65 11.61 -8.24
N LEU A 17 -0.88 10.30 -8.10
CA LEU A 17 -1.42 9.74 -6.87
C LEU A 17 -0.43 9.91 -5.71
N TYR A 18 0.85 9.58 -5.92
CA TYR A 18 1.89 9.80 -4.90
C TYR A 18 2.05 11.26 -4.57
N GLU A 19 2.03 12.14 -5.58
CA GLU A 19 2.13 13.59 -5.38
C GLU A 19 0.97 14.10 -4.51
N SER A 20 -0.23 13.60 -4.74
CA SER A 20 -1.44 14.03 -4.04
C SER A 20 -1.38 13.78 -2.53
N VAL A 21 -0.58 12.83 -2.08
CA VAL A 21 -0.40 12.50 -0.67
C VAL A 21 0.97 12.94 -0.12
N GLY A 22 1.74 13.69 -0.90
CA GLY A 22 2.98 14.31 -0.46
C GLY A 22 4.21 13.40 -0.45
N TRP A 23 4.18 12.27 -1.16
CA TRP A 23 5.31 11.34 -1.24
C TRP A 23 6.29 11.79 -2.31
N VAL A 24 7.09 12.80 -1.98
CA VAL A 24 7.95 13.53 -2.91
C VAL A 24 9.07 12.66 -3.48
N PHE A 25 9.62 11.75 -2.69
CA PHE A 25 10.70 10.86 -3.15
C PHE A 25 10.31 10.12 -4.42
N TYR A 26 9.11 9.54 -4.44
CA TYR A 26 8.63 8.76 -5.59
C TYR A 26 8.51 9.63 -6.84
N CYS A 27 8.03 10.86 -6.68
CA CYS A 27 7.87 11.78 -7.80
C CYS A 27 9.21 12.24 -8.39
N LYS A 28 10.27 12.28 -7.56
CA LYS A 28 11.62 12.66 -7.99
C LYS A 28 12.40 11.51 -8.60
N HIS A 29 11.94 10.26 -8.44
CA HIS A 29 12.65 9.07 -8.89
C HIS A 29 11.73 8.14 -9.69
N PRO A 30 11.22 8.61 -10.85
CA PRO A 30 10.26 7.82 -11.63
C PRO A 30 10.83 6.49 -12.10
N ASP A 31 12.15 6.40 -12.38
CA ASP A 31 12.78 5.16 -12.79
C ASP A 31 12.75 4.11 -11.68
N ILE A 32 12.96 4.55 -10.44
CA ILE A 32 12.90 3.66 -9.27
C ILE A 32 11.48 3.14 -9.09
N VAL A 33 10.49 4.01 -9.23
CA VAL A 33 9.09 3.63 -9.11
C VAL A 33 8.70 2.60 -10.17
N ALA A 34 9.12 2.81 -11.42
CA ALA A 34 8.84 1.87 -12.50
C ALA A 34 9.40 0.47 -12.18
N GLN A 35 10.64 0.40 -11.68
CA GLN A 35 11.25 -0.88 -11.28
C GLN A 35 10.54 -1.49 -10.07
N ALA A 36 10.14 -0.66 -9.11
CA ALA A 36 9.38 -1.14 -7.95
C ALA A 36 8.07 -1.80 -8.36
N TYR A 37 7.36 -1.21 -9.32
CA TYR A 37 6.09 -1.75 -9.78
C TYR A 37 6.26 -3.10 -10.49
N VAL A 38 7.29 -3.22 -11.33
CA VAL A 38 7.60 -4.48 -12.02
C VAL A 38 7.91 -5.60 -11.02
N ASN A 39 8.56 -5.26 -9.91
CA ASN A 39 9.03 -6.23 -8.92
C ASN A 39 8.08 -6.40 -7.73
N SER A 40 6.90 -5.81 -7.77
CA SER A 40 5.91 -5.97 -6.71
C SER A 40 5.23 -7.33 -6.78
N LEU A 41 4.89 -7.87 -5.62
CA LEU A 41 4.13 -9.13 -5.53
C LEU A 41 2.71 -8.94 -6.04
N CYS A 42 2.07 -7.86 -5.63
CA CYS A 42 0.68 -7.60 -5.97
C CYS A 42 0.40 -6.09 -5.89
N ILE A 43 -0.31 -5.60 -6.88
CA ILE A 43 -0.84 -4.23 -6.87
C ILE A 43 -2.31 -4.32 -7.24
N LEU A 44 -3.18 -3.83 -6.36
CA LEU A 44 -4.60 -3.69 -6.64
C LEU A 44 -4.94 -2.21 -6.71
N ALA A 45 -5.70 -1.83 -7.73
CA ALA A 45 -6.11 -0.45 -7.93
C ALA A 45 -7.62 -0.31 -7.82
N ALA A 46 -8.05 0.80 -7.25
CA ALA A 46 -9.46 1.18 -7.15
C ALA A 46 -9.76 2.24 -8.20
N TYR A 47 -10.86 2.07 -8.90
CA TYR A 47 -11.31 2.96 -9.98
C TYR A 47 -12.72 3.45 -9.73
N GLU A 48 -12.94 4.73 -10.01
CA GLU A 48 -14.27 5.29 -10.24
C GLU A 48 -14.39 5.55 -11.75
N GLY A 49 -15.18 4.72 -12.45
CA GLY A 49 -15.17 4.71 -13.91
C GLY A 49 -13.77 4.33 -14.41
N ASP A 50 -13.20 5.21 -15.22
CA ASP A 50 -11.83 5.02 -15.76
C ASP A 50 -10.76 5.75 -14.94
N HIS A 51 -11.15 6.41 -13.85
CA HIS A 51 -10.24 7.20 -13.02
C HIS A 51 -9.71 6.37 -11.87
N LEU A 52 -8.37 6.21 -11.80
CA LEU A 52 -7.70 5.56 -10.68
C LEU A 52 -7.80 6.49 -9.46
N VAL A 53 -8.40 5.99 -8.38
CA VAL A 53 -8.63 6.78 -7.17
C VAL A 53 -7.81 6.32 -5.98
N GLY A 54 -7.26 5.12 -6.04
CA GLY A 54 -6.41 4.59 -4.97
C GLY A 54 -5.73 3.30 -5.39
N LEU A 55 -4.74 2.88 -4.61
CA LEU A 55 -4.08 1.59 -4.82
C LEU A 55 -3.48 1.04 -3.53
N ILE A 56 -3.22 -0.26 -3.53
CA ILE A 56 -2.43 -0.95 -2.53
C ILE A 56 -1.35 -1.74 -3.24
N ARG A 57 -0.10 -1.60 -2.78
CA ARG A 57 1.04 -2.29 -3.36
C ARG A 57 1.75 -3.11 -2.30
N CYS A 58 1.99 -4.38 -2.62
CA CYS A 58 2.55 -5.35 -1.71
C CYS A 58 3.81 -5.98 -2.30
N VAL A 59 4.78 -6.25 -1.43
CA VAL A 59 6.02 -6.95 -1.77
C VAL A 59 6.19 -8.14 -0.84
N GLY A 60 7.08 -9.08 -1.20
CA GLY A 60 7.33 -10.27 -0.42
C GLY A 60 7.27 -11.53 -1.25
N ASP A 61 7.43 -12.68 -0.61
CA ASP A 61 7.38 -13.96 -1.32
C ASP A 61 5.95 -14.49 -1.51
N GLY A 62 4.98 -13.93 -0.78
CA GLY A 62 3.58 -14.37 -0.87
C GLY A 62 3.30 -15.69 -0.16
N HIS A 63 4.24 -16.23 0.60
CA HIS A 63 4.11 -17.48 1.34
C HIS A 63 4.46 -17.30 2.82
N THR A 64 5.66 -16.82 3.12
CA THR A 64 6.08 -16.55 4.50
C THR A 64 5.81 -15.10 4.89
N ILE A 65 5.88 -14.19 3.93
CA ILE A 65 5.78 -12.75 4.18
C ILE A 65 5.08 -12.03 3.02
N LEU A 66 4.21 -11.12 3.39
CA LEU A 66 3.71 -10.07 2.50
C LEU A 66 3.86 -8.77 3.27
N PHE A 67 4.54 -7.80 2.67
CA PHE A 67 4.69 -6.47 3.22
C PHE A 67 3.86 -5.48 2.41
N ILE A 68 2.93 -4.81 3.09
CA ILE A 68 2.13 -3.76 2.46
C ILE A 68 2.98 -2.50 2.45
N GLN A 69 3.50 -2.16 1.26
CA GLN A 69 4.41 -1.04 1.11
C GLN A 69 3.66 0.27 0.93
N ASP A 70 2.63 0.28 0.09
CA ASP A 70 1.86 1.49 -0.21
C ASP A 70 0.37 1.21 -0.08
N LEU A 71 -0.34 2.12 0.57
CA LEU A 71 -1.80 2.18 0.56
C LEU A 71 -2.16 3.66 0.40
N LEU A 72 -2.62 4.02 -0.77
CA LEU A 72 -2.84 5.42 -1.17
C LEU A 72 -4.24 5.60 -1.73
N VAL A 73 -4.88 6.69 -1.33
CA VAL A 73 -6.17 7.13 -1.89
C VAL A 73 -6.08 8.64 -2.10
N TYR A 74 -6.51 9.12 -3.26
CA TYR A 74 -6.59 10.57 -3.50
C TYR A 74 -7.34 11.25 -2.37
N PRO A 75 -6.87 12.41 -1.87
CA PRO A 75 -7.51 13.09 -0.74
C PRO A 75 -9.02 13.30 -0.91
N GLU A 76 -9.48 13.66 -2.11
CA GLU A 76 -10.89 13.87 -2.39
C GLU A 76 -11.74 12.60 -2.38
N TYR A 77 -11.09 11.44 -2.39
CA TYR A 77 -11.76 10.13 -2.32
C TYR A 77 -11.56 9.43 -0.99
N GLN A 78 -10.86 10.04 -0.04
CA GLN A 78 -10.67 9.47 1.29
C GLN A 78 -11.97 9.50 2.11
N ARG A 79 -12.03 8.66 3.14
CA ARG A 79 -13.19 8.52 4.03
C ARG A 79 -14.46 7.99 3.34
N LYS A 80 -14.27 7.31 2.22
CA LYS A 80 -15.36 6.67 1.47
C LYS A 80 -15.26 5.15 1.45
N GLY A 81 -14.37 4.59 2.27
CA GLY A 81 -14.20 3.15 2.39
C GLY A 81 -13.29 2.52 1.34
N ILE A 82 -12.61 3.31 0.50
CA ILE A 82 -11.74 2.78 -0.56
C ILE A 82 -10.52 2.09 0.03
N GLY A 83 -9.83 2.73 0.99
CA GLY A 83 -8.69 2.12 1.67
C GLY A 83 -9.06 0.83 2.37
N THR A 84 -10.21 0.80 3.02
CA THR A 84 -10.74 -0.39 3.66
C THR A 84 -11.00 -1.51 2.65
N ALA A 85 -11.59 -1.18 1.51
CA ALA A 85 -11.89 -2.16 0.47
C ALA A 85 -10.61 -2.75 -0.14
N LEU A 86 -9.59 -1.90 -0.38
CA LEU A 86 -8.29 -2.35 -0.89
C LEU A 86 -7.60 -3.28 0.11
N MET A 87 -7.60 -2.93 1.39
CA MET A 87 -7.02 -3.74 2.45
C MET A 87 -7.72 -5.10 2.54
N LYS A 88 -9.04 -5.12 2.57
CA LYS A 88 -9.81 -6.35 2.62
C LYS A 88 -9.52 -7.26 1.43
N ALA A 89 -9.39 -6.68 0.24
CA ALA A 89 -9.09 -7.45 -0.97
C ALA A 89 -7.75 -8.15 -0.89
N VAL A 90 -6.71 -7.48 -0.37
CA VAL A 90 -5.39 -8.09 -0.16
C VAL A 90 -5.45 -9.17 0.91
N LEU A 91 -6.07 -8.89 2.04
CA LEU A 91 -6.14 -9.85 3.16
C LEU A 91 -6.91 -11.12 2.77
N GLU A 92 -7.92 -11.00 1.94
CA GLU A 92 -8.65 -12.15 1.42
C GLU A 92 -7.81 -12.95 0.44
N LYS A 93 -7.18 -12.26 -0.53
CA LYS A 93 -6.36 -12.92 -1.56
C LYS A 93 -5.17 -13.66 -0.97
N TYR A 94 -4.57 -13.13 0.09
CA TYR A 94 -3.34 -13.67 0.71
C TYR A 94 -3.57 -14.21 2.11
N SER A 95 -4.76 -14.73 2.38
CA SER A 95 -5.13 -15.26 3.70
C SER A 95 -4.24 -16.42 4.17
N HIS A 96 -3.52 -17.06 3.24
CA HIS A 96 -2.63 -18.19 3.51
C HIS A 96 -1.19 -17.78 3.89
N VAL A 97 -0.83 -16.51 3.72
CA VAL A 97 0.54 -16.03 3.98
C VAL A 97 0.80 -16.03 5.49
N TYR A 98 1.98 -16.51 5.88
CA TYR A 98 2.31 -16.68 7.30
C TYR A 98 2.34 -15.35 8.06
N GLN A 99 3.01 -14.33 7.51
CA GLN A 99 3.10 -13.00 8.14
C GLN A 99 2.71 -11.91 7.14
N ILE A 100 1.83 -11.02 7.57
CA ILE A 100 1.48 -9.82 6.81
C ILE A 100 1.87 -8.64 7.68
N GLU A 101 2.76 -7.77 7.16
CA GLU A 101 3.35 -6.67 7.91
C GLU A 101 3.26 -5.38 7.12
N LEU A 102 3.38 -4.27 7.82
CA LEU A 102 3.46 -2.93 7.24
C LEU A 102 4.14 -1.98 8.22
N ALA A 103 4.60 -0.84 7.71
CA ALA A 103 5.03 0.28 8.51
C ALA A 103 4.17 1.49 8.14
N THR A 104 3.87 2.33 9.11
CA THR A 104 2.98 3.46 8.91
C THR A 104 3.30 4.59 9.88
N ASP A 105 2.62 5.72 9.72
CA ASP A 105 2.75 6.86 10.62
C ASP A 105 2.32 6.48 12.04
N ASN A 106 3.07 6.96 13.01
CA ASN A 106 2.77 6.69 14.41
C ASN A 106 1.74 7.71 14.95
N THR A 107 0.49 7.56 14.50
CA THR A 107 -0.64 8.37 14.94
C THR A 107 -1.77 7.48 15.42
N GLU A 108 -2.57 7.99 16.36
CA GLU A 108 -3.72 7.23 16.89
C GLU A 108 -4.69 6.78 15.78
N LYS A 109 -4.95 7.67 14.85
CA LYS A 109 -5.88 7.42 13.75
C LYS A 109 -5.39 6.28 12.85
N THR A 110 -4.12 6.32 12.47
CA THR A 110 -3.53 5.32 11.58
C THR A 110 -3.42 3.97 12.28
N ILE A 111 -3.00 3.97 13.53
CA ILE A 111 -2.93 2.76 14.35
C ILE A 111 -4.30 2.12 14.48
N ALA A 112 -5.33 2.91 14.80
CA ALA A 112 -6.70 2.40 14.91
C ALA A 112 -7.20 1.80 13.59
N PHE A 113 -6.85 2.42 12.46
CA PHE A 113 -7.24 1.91 11.15
C PHE A 113 -6.70 0.49 10.94
N TYR A 114 -5.40 0.27 11.18
CA TYR A 114 -4.81 -1.05 10.97
C TYR A 114 -5.24 -2.07 12.03
N GLN A 115 -5.41 -1.63 13.28
CA GLN A 115 -5.94 -2.50 14.33
C GLN A 115 -7.34 -3.03 13.99
N SER A 116 -8.14 -2.26 13.27
CA SER A 116 -9.49 -2.67 12.86
C SER A 116 -9.47 -3.90 11.93
N PHE A 117 -8.34 -4.19 11.29
CA PHE A 117 -8.16 -5.38 10.45
C PHE A 117 -7.48 -6.53 11.19
N GLY A 118 -7.20 -6.39 12.48
CA GLY A 118 -6.54 -7.42 13.27
C GLY A 118 -5.02 -7.30 13.32
N PHE A 119 -4.44 -6.22 12.82
CA PHE A 119 -3.01 -5.97 12.96
C PHE A 119 -2.67 -5.60 14.40
N HIS A 120 -1.49 -6.02 14.86
CA HIS A 120 -0.94 -5.66 16.15
C HIS A 120 0.30 -4.79 15.95
N ASN A 121 0.47 -3.78 16.80
CA ASN A 121 1.75 -3.11 16.87
C ASN A 121 2.81 -4.13 17.28
N LEU A 122 3.95 -4.17 16.59
CA LEU A 122 5.00 -5.15 16.86
C LEU A 122 5.46 -5.12 18.32
N SER A 123 5.49 -3.93 18.94
CA SER A 123 5.86 -3.78 20.35
C SER A 123 4.90 -4.52 21.29
N ASP A 124 3.63 -4.66 20.92
CA ASP A 124 2.62 -5.34 21.75
C ASP A 124 2.76 -6.87 21.72
N ILE A 125 3.49 -7.41 20.76
CA ILE A 125 3.71 -8.85 20.62
C ILE A 125 5.19 -9.24 20.80
N GLY A 126 5.96 -8.40 21.49
CA GLY A 126 7.34 -8.70 21.85
C GLY A 126 8.36 -8.45 20.76
N CYS A 127 8.00 -7.72 19.70
CA CYS A 127 8.87 -7.40 18.58
C CYS A 127 9.01 -5.89 18.43
N CYS A 128 9.92 -5.45 17.57
CA CYS A 128 10.00 -4.05 17.14
C CYS A 128 10.52 -4.00 15.71
N GLY A 129 10.26 -2.90 15.02
CA GLY A 129 10.70 -2.70 13.65
C GLY A 129 11.92 -1.78 13.58
N PHE A 130 12.76 -1.99 12.57
CA PHE A 130 13.92 -1.14 12.30
C PHE A 130 13.92 -0.75 10.83
N MET A 131 14.40 0.46 10.56
CA MET A 131 14.56 0.96 9.20
C MET A 131 15.96 1.56 9.05
N LYS A 132 16.60 1.29 7.91
CA LYS A 132 17.81 1.97 7.51
C LYS A 132 17.56 2.59 6.13
N ASN A 133 17.79 3.89 6.00
CA ASN A 133 17.64 4.56 4.72
C ASN A 133 18.77 4.18 3.78
N GLY A 134 18.43 4.00 2.50
CA GLY A 134 19.41 3.77 1.46
C GLY A 134 20.15 5.05 1.06
N THR A 135 21.01 4.93 0.07
CA THR A 135 21.84 6.04 -0.45
C THR A 135 21.39 6.49 -1.84
N VAL A 136 20.11 6.45 -2.08
CA VAL A 136 19.54 6.84 -3.38
C VAL A 136 19.54 8.36 -3.55
#